data_65a52ff11c257fe6d23bc51b42c01a19
#
_entry.id   65a52ff11c257fe6d23bc51b42c01a19
#
_cell.length_a   1.000
_cell.length_b   1.000
_cell.length_c   1.000
_cell.angle_alpha   90.00
_cell.angle_beta   90.00
_cell.angle_gamma   90.00
#
_symmetry.space_group_name_H-M   'P 1'
#
loop_
_entity.id
_entity.type
_entity.pdbx_description
1 polymer ?
#
loop_
_entity_poly.entity_id
_entity_poly.type
_entity_poly.pdbx_seq_one_letter_code
_entity_poly.pdbx_strand_id
1 'polypeptide(L)'
;MMTNYKKAATLDNHFEAQLLESILREREIPHLMRSYHDTAFDGLFQTQKGWGYVSAPQEYLDEIMEILSDLRQSDASSIVESE
;
A
#
# COMPACT_ATOMS: atom_id res chain seq x y z
N MET A 1 -22.90 8.41 -2.63
CA MET A 1 -22.45 8.59 -3.09
C MET A 1 -21.17 8.49 -3.46
N MET A 2 -20.49 9.18 -3.72
CA MET A 2 -19.37 9.05 -4.12
C MET A 2 -18.38 9.00 -3.14
N THR A 3 -17.57 8.14 -3.07
CA THR A 3 -16.54 8.04 -2.12
C THR A 3 -15.32 8.56 -2.75
N ASN A 4 -14.73 9.55 -2.18
CA ASN A 4 -13.52 10.09 -2.69
C ASN A 4 -12.36 9.32 -2.15
N TYR A 5 -11.71 8.53 -2.98
CA TYR A 5 -10.55 7.78 -2.57
C TYR A 5 -9.32 8.67 -2.70
N LYS A 6 -8.48 8.63 -1.71
CA LYS A 6 -7.25 9.39 -1.74
C LYS A 6 -6.08 8.46 -1.55
N LYS A 7 -4.94 8.83 -2.08
CA LYS A 7 -3.76 8.01 -1.99
C LYS A 7 -3.32 7.95 -0.54
N ALA A 8 -3.25 6.78 0.00
CA ALA A 8 -2.85 6.59 1.38
C ALA A 8 -1.36 6.42 1.52
N ALA A 9 -0.77 5.65 0.66
CA ALA A 9 0.65 5.38 0.77
C ALA A 9 1.21 4.75 -0.49
N THR A 10 2.51 4.81 -0.64
CA THR A 10 3.19 4.17 -1.74
C THR A 10 3.78 2.88 -1.21
N LEU A 11 3.69 1.84 -2.01
CA LEU A 11 4.17 0.54 -1.61
C LEU A 11 5.50 0.25 -2.29
N ASP A 12 6.42 -0.31 -1.56
CA ASP A 12 7.77 -0.52 -2.07
C ASP A 12 7.92 -1.72 -2.98
N ASN A 13 7.16 -2.74 -2.76
CA ASN A 13 7.27 -3.93 -3.58
C ASN A 13 5.98 -4.73 -3.53
N HIS A 14 5.92 -5.75 -4.34
CA HIS A 14 4.73 -6.56 -4.46
C HIS A 14 4.40 -7.30 -3.16
N PHE A 15 5.41 -7.73 -2.46
CA PHE A 15 5.22 -8.47 -1.23
C PHE A 15 4.54 -7.59 -0.20
N GLU A 16 4.99 -6.35 -0.07
CA GLU A 16 4.40 -5.42 0.87
C GLU A 16 2.96 -5.14 0.47
N ALA A 17 2.70 -5.04 -0.83
CA ALA A 17 1.36 -4.80 -1.32
C ALA A 17 0.44 -5.96 -0.97
N GLN A 18 0.92 -7.18 -1.11
CA GLN A 18 0.10 -8.32 -0.80
C GLN A 18 -0.21 -8.43 0.68
N LEU A 19 0.75 -8.14 1.51
CA LEU A 19 0.54 -8.20 2.95
C LEU A 19 -0.47 -7.15 3.37
N LEU A 20 -0.32 -5.95 2.86
CA LEU A 20 -1.23 -4.88 3.23
C LEU A 20 -2.63 -5.20 2.75
N GLU A 21 -2.75 -5.68 1.53
CA GLU A 21 -4.06 -5.98 1.00
C GLU A 21 -4.75 -7.06 1.82
N SER A 22 -4.02 -8.04 2.25
CA SER A 22 -4.57 -9.11 3.04
C SER A 22 -5.14 -8.57 4.35
N ILE A 23 -4.43 -7.67 4.99
CA ILE A 23 -4.90 -7.09 6.23
C ILE A 23 -6.10 -6.21 6.01
N LEU A 24 -6.10 -5.42 4.94
CA LEU A 24 -7.21 -4.54 4.66
C LEU A 24 -8.48 -5.34 4.36
N ARG A 25 -8.34 -6.46 3.68
CA ARG A 25 -9.47 -7.29 3.41
C ARG A 25 -9.99 -7.91 4.66
N GLU A 26 -9.11 -8.35 5.53
CA GLU A 26 -9.51 -8.97 6.76
C GLU A 26 -10.25 -7.98 7.64
N ARG A 27 -9.87 -6.72 7.63
CA ARG A 27 -10.52 -5.70 8.42
C ARG A 27 -11.69 -5.07 7.69
N GLU A 28 -11.94 -5.53 6.47
CA GLU A 28 -13.02 -5.01 5.65
C GLU A 28 -12.90 -3.51 5.43
N ILE A 29 -11.70 -3.06 5.17
CA ILE A 29 -11.47 -1.67 4.87
C ILE A 29 -11.51 -1.46 3.37
N PRO A 30 -12.33 -0.57 2.88
CA PRO A 30 -12.39 -0.32 1.44
C PRO A 30 -11.08 0.27 0.97
N HIS A 31 -10.54 -0.24 -0.10
CA HIS A 31 -9.27 0.23 -0.63
C HIS A 31 -9.15 -0.07 -2.11
N LEU A 32 -8.23 0.62 -2.75
CA LEU A 32 -7.95 0.38 -4.14
C LEU A 32 -6.44 0.34 -4.26
N MET A 33 -5.89 -0.76 -4.77
CA MET A 33 -4.47 -0.91 -4.88
C MET A 33 -4.09 -0.97 -6.35
N ARG A 34 -3.12 -0.16 -6.76
CA ARG A 34 -2.72 -0.10 -8.12
C ARG A 34 -1.23 -0.20 -8.26
N SER A 35 -0.81 -0.93 -9.27
CA SER A 35 0.60 -1.11 -9.54
C SER A 35 1.03 -0.11 -10.60
N TYR A 36 2.21 0.42 -10.49
CA TYR A 36 2.72 1.34 -11.49
C TYR A 36 2.96 0.62 -12.82
N HIS A 37 3.11 -0.68 -12.76
CA HIS A 37 3.31 -1.44 -13.97
C HIS A 37 2.05 -1.41 -14.83
N ASP A 38 0.92 -1.32 -14.22
CA ASP A 38 -0.33 -1.30 -14.95
C ASP A 38 -0.50 -0.01 -15.71
N THR A 39 0.06 1.06 -15.21
CA THR A 39 -0.10 2.32 -15.88
C THR A 39 1.04 2.61 -16.82
N ALA A 40 2.07 1.84 -16.76
CA ALA A 40 3.20 2.08 -17.58
C ALA A 40 2.90 1.98 -19.04
N PHE A 41 1.88 1.17 -19.44
CA PHE A 41 1.62 1.01 -20.74
C PHE A 41 0.85 2.07 -21.37
N ASP A 42 0.60 3.13 -20.73
CA ASP A 42 -0.04 4.23 -21.31
C ASP A 42 0.99 5.05 -22.06
N GLY A 43 2.19 4.68 -22.06
CA GLY A 43 3.19 5.40 -22.78
C GLY A 43 3.84 6.47 -21.99
N LEU A 44 3.37 6.77 -20.86
CA LEU A 44 3.94 7.72 -20.07
C LEU A 44 4.97 7.09 -19.28
N PHE A 45 6.22 7.07 -19.74
CA PHE A 45 7.17 6.41 -19.05
C PHE A 45 7.70 7.18 -17.96
N GLN A 46 7.48 6.88 -16.78
CA GLN A 46 7.94 7.55 -15.66
C GLN A 46 8.77 6.70 -14.82
N THR A 47 9.76 7.24 -14.19
CA THR A 47 10.57 6.44 -13.35
C THR A 47 9.96 6.54 -12.01
N GLN A 48 9.03 5.74 -11.70
CA GLN A 48 8.40 5.73 -10.41
C GLN A 48 9.13 4.81 -9.49
N LYS A 49 9.30 5.21 -8.25
CA LYS A 49 9.90 4.36 -7.30
C LYS A 49 8.85 3.53 -6.65
N GLY A 50 9.13 2.30 -6.37
CA GLY A 50 8.22 1.40 -5.69
C GLY A 50 7.35 0.60 -6.62
N TRP A 51 6.48 -0.16 -6.02
CA TRP A 51 5.61 -1.05 -6.77
C TRP A 51 4.33 -0.36 -7.23
N GLY A 52 3.79 0.47 -6.38
CA GLY A 52 2.52 1.11 -6.67
C GLY A 52 2.01 1.84 -5.46
N TYR A 53 0.71 2.00 -5.37
CA TYR A 53 0.15 2.72 -4.25
C TYR A 53 -1.21 2.17 -3.84
N VAL A 54 -1.67 2.55 -2.66
CA VAL A 54 -2.98 2.15 -2.19
C VAL A 54 -3.77 3.41 -1.91
N SER A 55 -5.04 3.41 -2.28
CA SER A 55 -5.93 4.53 -2.03
C SER A 55 -7.12 4.05 -1.22
N ALA A 56 -7.74 4.92 -0.50
CA ALA A 56 -8.90 4.57 0.30
C ALA A 56 -9.66 5.83 0.67
N PRO A 57 -10.87 5.67 1.22
CA PRO A 57 -11.61 6.84 1.67
C PRO A 57 -10.85 7.52 2.79
N GLN A 58 -10.99 8.80 2.88
CA GLN A 58 -10.23 9.59 3.83
C GLN A 58 -10.31 9.08 5.27
N GLU A 59 -11.45 8.61 5.66
CA GLU A 59 -11.62 8.16 7.02
C GLU A 59 -10.77 6.95 7.38
N TYR A 60 -10.23 6.25 6.39
CA TYR A 60 -9.40 5.10 6.66
C TYR A 60 -7.91 5.34 6.42
N LEU A 61 -7.55 6.53 5.98
CA LEU A 61 -6.16 6.78 5.65
C LEU A 61 -5.22 6.59 6.82
N ASP A 62 -5.62 7.10 7.97
CA ASP A 62 -4.78 6.97 9.15
C ASP A 62 -4.60 5.53 9.56
N GLU A 63 -5.65 4.76 9.47
CA GLU A 63 -5.58 3.38 9.84
C GLU A 63 -4.67 2.60 8.89
N ILE A 64 -4.77 2.88 7.62
CA ILE A 64 -3.92 2.22 6.64
C ILE A 64 -2.45 2.58 6.86
N MET A 65 -2.19 3.84 7.14
CA MET A 65 -0.84 4.26 7.38
C MET A 65 -0.27 3.59 8.62
N GLU A 66 -1.09 3.41 9.62
CA GLU A 66 -0.66 2.76 10.82
C GLU A 66 -0.36 1.30 10.58
N ILE A 67 -1.19 0.62 9.81
CA ILE A 67 -0.98 -0.77 9.49
C ILE A 67 0.33 -0.91 8.71
N LEU A 68 0.53 -0.05 7.75
CA LEU A 68 1.72 -0.12 6.94
C LEU A 68 2.98 0.14 7.75
N SER A 69 2.89 1.07 8.67
CA SER A 69 4.00 1.37 9.53
C SER A 69 4.36 0.15 10.38
N ASP A 70 3.35 -0.55 10.88
CA ASP A 70 3.58 -1.75 11.66
C ASP A 70 4.22 -2.84 10.82
N LEU A 71 3.81 -2.97 9.59
CA LEU A 71 4.39 -3.96 8.73
C LEU A 71 5.87 -3.69 8.50
N ARG A 72 6.19 -2.45 8.31
CA ARG A 72 7.58 -2.06 8.06
C ARG A 72 8.43 -2.22 9.30
N GLN A 73 7.87 -1.93 10.44
CA GLN A 73 8.60 -2.11 11.66
C GLN A 73 8.81 -3.57 11.99
N SER A 74 7.82 -4.37 11.73
CA SER A 74 7.90 -5.78 11.99
C SER A 74 8.97 -6.40 11.14
N ASP A 75 9.07 -5.96 9.91
CA ASP A 75 10.06 -6.47 9.03
C ASP A 75 11.44 -6.10 9.52
N ALA A 76 11.61 -4.88 9.96
CA ALA A 76 12.87 -4.45 10.48
C ALA A 76 13.23 -5.19 11.75
N SER A 77 12.27 -5.42 12.58
CA SER A 77 12.50 -6.14 13.79
C SER A 77 12.93 -7.53 13.51
N SER A 78 12.33 -8.14 12.52
CA SER A 78 12.65 -9.48 12.17
C SER A 78 14.09 -9.57 11.73
N ILE A 79 14.54 -8.61 10.99
CA ILE A 79 15.89 -8.61 10.55
C ILE A 79 16.83 -8.46 11.72
N VAL A 80 16.52 -7.62 12.63
CA VAL A 80 17.35 -7.41 13.76
C VAL A 80 17.45 -8.63 14.60
N GLU A 81 16.34 -9.32 14.76
CA GLU A 81 16.38 -10.45 15.55
C GLU A 81 17.10 -11.56 14.98
N SER A 82 17.30 -11.55 13.73
CA SER A 82 17.96 -12.65 13.15
C SER A 82 19.40 -12.69 13.49
N GLU A 83 19.95 -11.72 14.12
CA GLU A 83 21.25 -11.81 14.42
C GLU A 83 21.55 -12.50 15.58
#